data_8d27ec660905be059b786d9273c43462
#
_entry.id   8d27ec660905be059b786d9273c43462
#
_cell.length_a   1.000
_cell.length_b   1.000
_cell.length_c   1.000
_cell.angle_alpha   90.00
_cell.angle_beta   90.00
_cell.angle_gamma   90.00
#
_symmetry.space_group_name_H-M   'P 1'
#
loop_
_entity.id
_entity.type
_entity.pdbx_description
1 polymer ?
#
loop_
_entity_poly.entity_id
_entity_poly.type
_entity_poly.pdbx_seq_one_letter_code
_entity_poly.pdbx_strand_id
1 'polypeptide(L)'
;NPPTVAPNTTAFGISTTGGGQGAQEWNPGQRPGGTGGSGGGGGNEAGSASNSAGSGNAGGYSPPEGNPGGGGSGSPGGPWYGAGGGGGGAATSGSGAPSSFKGGNGGVGHGTAISPEDGTPGPDGALRYFSGGGGGKSQAACVPTPIRGTGGYGGGGGQPGSQVCGMSPVCVAVPVGEDGTGGGAAFGTGAAGAVIIRYKFK
;
A
#
# COMPACT_ATOMS: atom_id res chain seq x y z
N ASN A 1 -19.47 3.83 3.92
CA ASN A 1 -19.24 3.52 2.51
C ASN A 1 -18.36 2.26 2.43
N PRO A 2 -18.66 1.31 1.53
CA PRO A 2 -17.76 0.19 1.30
C PRO A 2 -16.39 0.69 0.80
N PRO A 3 -15.31 -0.08 1.00
CA PRO A 3 -14.01 0.30 0.49
C PRO A 3 -14.10 0.49 -1.04
N THR A 4 -13.71 1.67 -1.50
CA THR A 4 -13.75 2.01 -2.92
C THR A 4 -12.48 1.51 -3.61
N VAL A 5 -12.64 0.95 -4.80
CA VAL A 5 -11.54 0.65 -5.70
C VAL A 5 -11.18 1.93 -6.45
N ALA A 6 -9.90 2.20 -6.66
CA ALA A 6 -9.49 3.27 -7.54
C ALA A 6 -10.05 3.04 -8.97
N PRO A 7 -10.33 4.08 -9.73
CA PRO A 7 -10.83 3.91 -11.10
C PRO A 7 -9.84 3.12 -11.97
N ASN A 8 -10.37 2.35 -12.90
CA ASN A 8 -9.57 1.63 -13.88
C ASN A 8 -8.83 2.60 -14.81
N THR A 9 -7.63 2.21 -15.22
CA THR A 9 -6.90 2.92 -16.29
C THR A 9 -7.13 2.20 -17.61
N THR A 10 -7.48 2.94 -18.65
CA THR A 10 -7.70 2.39 -19.99
C THR A 10 -6.88 3.16 -21.01
N ALA A 11 -6.10 2.43 -21.82
CA ALA A 11 -5.35 2.98 -22.95
C ALA A 11 -5.29 1.95 -24.08
N PHE A 12 -5.47 2.39 -25.32
CA PHE A 12 -5.36 1.52 -26.52
C PHE A 12 -6.23 0.25 -26.48
N GLY A 13 -7.40 0.31 -25.86
CA GLY A 13 -8.28 -0.85 -25.69
C GLY A 13 -7.85 -1.84 -24.60
N ILE A 14 -6.77 -1.57 -23.89
CA ILE A 14 -6.32 -2.33 -22.72
C ILE A 14 -6.82 -1.62 -21.48
N SER A 15 -7.45 -2.35 -20.57
CA SER A 15 -7.91 -1.82 -19.27
C SER A 15 -7.19 -2.55 -18.14
N THR A 16 -6.78 -1.80 -17.12
CA THR A 16 -6.22 -2.35 -15.88
C THR A 16 -7.12 -2.00 -14.70
N THR A 17 -7.23 -2.89 -13.74
CA THR A 17 -8.04 -2.66 -12.54
C THR A 17 -7.36 -1.69 -11.59
N GLY A 18 -8.10 -0.74 -11.07
CA GLY A 18 -7.60 0.18 -10.04
C GLY A 18 -7.19 -0.54 -8.76
N GLY A 19 -6.28 0.04 -8.01
CA GLY A 19 -5.81 -0.51 -6.72
C GLY A 19 -6.90 -0.53 -5.65
N GLY A 20 -6.87 -1.53 -4.79
CA GLY A 20 -7.76 -1.66 -3.64
C GLY A 20 -7.42 -0.64 -2.54
N GLN A 21 -8.44 -0.07 -1.92
CA GLN A 21 -8.27 0.86 -0.80
C GLN A 21 -7.72 0.13 0.43
N GLY A 22 -6.77 0.75 1.13
CA GLY A 22 -6.38 0.30 2.47
C GLY A 22 -7.55 0.41 3.45
N ALA A 23 -7.58 -0.49 4.42
CA ALA A 23 -8.63 -0.48 5.45
C ALA A 23 -8.61 0.81 6.27
N GLN A 24 -9.80 1.27 6.66
CA GLN A 24 -9.96 2.43 7.53
C GLN A 24 -10.06 1.98 8.99
N GLU A 25 -9.46 2.78 9.87
CA GLU A 25 -9.59 2.61 11.31
C GLU A 25 -11.01 2.99 11.77
N TRP A 26 -11.49 2.33 12.82
CA TRP A 26 -12.75 2.66 13.52
C TRP A 26 -14.04 2.44 12.72
N ASN A 27 -14.00 1.99 11.49
CA ASN A 27 -15.19 1.68 10.72
C ASN A 27 -15.37 0.16 10.57
N PRO A 28 -16.32 -0.48 11.26
CA PRO A 28 -16.51 -1.93 11.20
C PRO A 28 -16.72 -2.49 9.79
N GLY A 29 -17.30 -1.71 8.89
CA GLY A 29 -17.54 -2.10 7.50
C GLY A 29 -16.37 -1.92 6.54
N GLN A 30 -15.27 -1.32 7.00
CA GLN A 30 -14.12 -0.97 6.14
C GLN A 30 -12.79 -1.51 6.69
N ARG A 31 -12.84 -2.52 7.54
CA ARG A 31 -11.66 -3.15 8.16
C ARG A 31 -10.89 -4.10 7.26
N PRO A 32 -11.52 -4.89 6.40
CA PRO A 32 -10.82 -5.59 5.35
C PRO A 32 -10.21 -4.60 4.37
N GLY A 33 -9.02 -4.86 3.89
CA GLY A 33 -8.46 -4.17 2.75
C GLY A 33 -9.33 -4.37 1.50
N GLY A 34 -9.45 -3.36 0.66
CA GLY A 34 -10.20 -3.43 -0.60
C GLY A 34 -9.51 -4.35 -1.62
N THR A 35 -10.29 -5.13 -2.34
CA THR A 35 -9.83 -5.91 -3.50
C THR A 35 -9.56 -4.97 -4.67
N GLY A 36 -8.53 -5.22 -5.47
CA GLY A 36 -8.17 -4.38 -6.62
C GLY A 36 -7.17 -5.05 -7.55
N GLY A 37 -6.62 -4.33 -8.50
CA GLY A 37 -5.46 -4.78 -9.30
C GLY A 37 -4.32 -5.17 -8.38
N SER A 38 -3.95 -4.28 -7.42
CA SER A 38 -3.21 -4.61 -6.20
C SER A 38 -4.14 -4.44 -5.01
N GLY A 39 -4.13 -5.38 -4.07
CA GLY A 39 -5.01 -5.38 -2.91
C GLY A 39 -4.60 -4.38 -1.82
N GLY A 40 -5.56 -3.79 -1.12
CA GLY A 40 -5.31 -2.92 0.03
C GLY A 40 -4.86 -3.69 1.28
N GLY A 41 -4.09 -3.05 2.15
CA GLY A 41 -3.73 -3.60 3.46
C GLY A 41 -4.93 -3.68 4.42
N GLY A 42 -4.96 -4.70 5.26
CA GLY A 42 -5.95 -4.86 6.32
C GLY A 42 -5.76 -3.83 7.44
N GLY A 43 -6.87 -3.43 8.05
CA GLY A 43 -6.88 -2.48 9.16
C GLY A 43 -6.50 -3.10 10.50
N ASN A 44 -6.45 -2.25 11.51
CA ASN A 44 -6.33 -2.67 12.88
C ASN A 44 -7.67 -2.57 13.62
N GLU A 45 -7.91 -3.48 14.49
CA GLU A 45 -9.05 -3.39 15.40
C GLU A 45 -8.62 -3.64 16.83
N ALA A 46 -9.06 -2.73 17.73
CA ALA A 46 -8.98 -2.98 19.15
C ALA A 46 -9.86 -4.19 19.53
N GLY A 47 -9.28 -5.16 20.21
CA GLY A 47 -9.98 -6.37 20.66
C GLY A 47 -10.16 -7.48 19.62
N SER A 48 -9.71 -7.31 18.37
CA SER A 48 -9.78 -8.34 17.35
C SER A 48 -8.40 -8.83 16.90
N ALA A 49 -8.32 -10.11 16.54
CA ALA A 49 -7.03 -10.76 16.33
C ALA A 49 -6.31 -10.31 15.03
N SER A 50 -7.02 -10.08 13.97
CA SER A 50 -6.45 -9.58 12.71
C SER A 50 -7.54 -9.27 11.70
N ASN A 51 -7.32 -8.27 10.87
CA ASN A 51 -8.20 -7.96 9.76
C ASN A 51 -7.58 -8.38 8.43
N SER A 52 -8.44 -8.94 7.57
CA SER A 52 -8.03 -9.47 6.28
C SER A 52 -7.51 -8.37 5.35
N ALA A 53 -6.53 -8.70 4.54
CA ALA A 53 -6.10 -7.89 3.41
C ALA A 53 -7.08 -8.02 2.24
N GLY A 54 -7.02 -7.05 1.33
CA GLY A 54 -7.67 -7.13 0.04
C GLY A 54 -6.92 -8.07 -0.91
N SER A 55 -7.66 -8.77 -1.77
CA SER A 55 -7.09 -9.59 -2.83
C SER A 55 -6.54 -8.70 -3.95
N GLY A 56 -5.45 -9.14 -4.57
CA GLY A 56 -4.94 -8.58 -5.82
C GLY A 56 -5.57 -9.26 -7.04
N ASN A 57 -5.22 -8.77 -8.23
CA ASN A 57 -5.67 -9.30 -9.52
C ASN A 57 -7.19 -9.42 -9.66
N ALA A 58 -7.93 -8.39 -9.23
CA ALA A 58 -9.39 -8.39 -9.26
C ALA A 58 -9.96 -8.54 -10.67
N GLY A 59 -9.24 -8.10 -11.70
CA GLY A 59 -9.61 -8.28 -13.10
C GLY A 59 -9.42 -9.71 -13.62
N GLY A 60 -8.76 -10.59 -12.86
CA GLY A 60 -8.50 -11.98 -13.27
C GLY A 60 -7.56 -12.13 -14.45
N TYR A 61 -6.67 -11.16 -14.67
CA TYR A 61 -5.77 -11.13 -15.81
C TYR A 61 -4.63 -12.16 -15.69
N SER A 62 -4.08 -12.52 -16.83
CA SER A 62 -2.86 -13.35 -16.92
C SER A 62 -1.88 -12.71 -17.92
N PRO A 63 -0.69 -12.28 -17.47
CA PRO A 63 -0.18 -12.33 -16.08
C PRO A 63 -1.00 -11.47 -15.10
N PRO A 64 -0.91 -11.74 -13.78
CA PRO A 64 -1.62 -10.96 -12.77
C PRO A 64 -1.24 -9.49 -12.77
N GLU A 65 -2.22 -8.60 -12.55
CA GLU A 65 -1.99 -7.14 -12.47
C GLU A 65 -1.27 -6.72 -11.20
N GLY A 66 -1.41 -7.50 -10.13
CA GLY A 66 -0.80 -7.20 -8.84
C GLY A 66 -1.16 -8.26 -7.80
N ASN A 67 -0.70 -8.03 -6.59
CA ASN A 67 -0.71 -8.99 -5.49
C ASN A 67 -1.59 -8.53 -4.33
N PRO A 68 -2.02 -9.43 -3.44
CA PRO A 68 -2.79 -9.06 -2.26
C PRO A 68 -2.00 -8.17 -1.29
N GLY A 69 -2.73 -7.42 -0.47
CA GLY A 69 -2.16 -6.73 0.68
C GLY A 69 -1.81 -7.68 1.82
N GLY A 70 -1.26 -7.14 2.90
CA GLY A 70 -1.00 -7.83 4.17
C GLY A 70 -2.12 -7.62 5.19
N GLY A 71 -2.34 -8.56 6.07
CA GLY A 71 -3.32 -8.44 7.16
C GLY A 71 -2.89 -7.45 8.24
N GLY A 72 -3.86 -6.81 8.91
CA GLY A 72 -3.61 -5.99 10.09
C GLY A 72 -3.45 -6.83 11.35
N SER A 73 -2.92 -6.24 12.41
CA SER A 73 -2.81 -6.85 13.74
C SER A 73 -3.49 -5.98 14.79
N GLY A 74 -4.40 -6.55 15.55
CA GLY A 74 -5.02 -5.92 16.72
C GLY A 74 -4.39 -6.41 18.03
N SER A 75 -4.63 -5.70 19.13
CA SER A 75 -4.25 -6.15 20.46
C SER A 75 -5.51 -6.54 21.27
N PRO A 76 -5.58 -7.76 21.80
CA PRO A 76 -6.70 -8.17 22.65
C PRO A 76 -6.82 -7.41 23.96
N GLY A 77 -5.81 -6.66 24.35
CA GLY A 77 -5.67 -6.08 25.69
C GLY A 77 -5.93 -4.58 25.81
N GLY A 78 -6.34 -3.88 24.77
CA GLY A 78 -6.60 -2.45 24.89
C GLY A 78 -7.13 -1.75 23.64
N PRO A 79 -7.94 -0.72 23.83
CA PRO A 79 -8.63 -0.03 22.72
C PRO A 79 -7.70 0.82 21.84
N TRP A 80 -6.42 0.91 22.18
CA TRP A 80 -5.51 1.90 21.59
C TRP A 80 -4.32 1.29 20.84
N TYR A 81 -4.31 -0.05 20.66
CA TYR A 81 -3.15 -0.71 20.06
C TYR A 81 -3.55 -1.52 18.84
N GLY A 82 -2.96 -1.20 17.73
CA GLY A 82 -3.15 -1.95 16.50
C GLY A 82 -2.27 -1.43 15.38
N ALA A 83 -1.99 -2.28 14.39
CA ALA A 83 -1.25 -1.92 13.22
C ALA A 83 -1.88 -2.48 11.96
N GLY A 84 -1.89 -1.68 10.89
CA GLY A 84 -2.35 -2.08 9.58
C GLY A 84 -1.30 -2.85 8.81
N GLY A 85 -1.74 -3.75 7.95
CA GLY A 85 -0.90 -4.41 6.95
C GLY A 85 -0.53 -3.47 5.81
N GLY A 86 0.54 -3.78 5.08
CA GLY A 86 0.93 -3.05 3.88
C GLY A 86 0.05 -3.43 2.68
N GLY A 87 -0.13 -2.51 1.74
CA GLY A 87 -0.79 -2.77 0.45
C GLY A 87 0.05 -3.67 -0.46
N GLY A 88 -0.59 -4.39 -1.37
CA GLY A 88 0.09 -5.19 -2.39
C GLY A 88 0.79 -4.31 -3.43
N GLY A 89 1.88 -4.79 -3.99
CA GLY A 89 2.55 -4.21 -5.15
C GLY A 89 2.33 -5.04 -6.41
N ALA A 90 2.82 -4.57 -7.55
CA ALA A 90 2.69 -5.30 -8.80
C ALA A 90 3.51 -6.60 -8.82
N ALA A 91 4.67 -6.65 -8.15
CA ALA A 91 5.54 -7.83 -8.14
C ALA A 91 5.38 -8.69 -6.88
N THR A 92 5.10 -8.10 -5.71
CA THR A 92 4.98 -8.86 -4.46
C THR A 92 3.79 -8.42 -3.62
N SER A 93 3.33 -9.32 -2.76
CA SER A 93 2.31 -9.03 -1.76
C SER A 93 2.83 -8.05 -0.70
N GLY A 94 1.90 -7.30 -0.10
CA GLY A 94 2.17 -6.54 1.11
C GLY A 94 2.39 -7.47 2.31
N SER A 95 3.18 -7.04 3.28
CA SER A 95 3.42 -7.78 4.51
C SER A 95 2.30 -7.54 5.51
N GLY A 96 1.92 -8.56 6.25
CA GLY A 96 1.09 -8.38 7.44
C GLY A 96 1.80 -7.54 8.50
N ALA A 97 1.03 -6.88 9.37
CA ALA A 97 1.56 -6.21 10.54
C ALA A 97 2.21 -7.24 11.49
N PRO A 98 3.52 -7.17 11.74
CA PRO A 98 4.22 -8.15 12.56
C PRO A 98 3.88 -8.03 14.05
N SER A 99 3.29 -6.93 14.48
CA SER A 99 2.77 -6.74 15.85
C SER A 99 1.78 -5.57 15.85
N SER A 100 1.06 -5.40 16.99
CA SER A 100 0.15 -4.27 17.19
C SER A 100 0.85 -2.89 17.21
N PHE A 101 2.18 -2.87 17.24
CA PHE A 101 3.00 -1.65 17.30
C PHE A 101 3.77 -1.38 16.01
N LYS A 102 3.75 -2.32 15.06
CA LYS A 102 4.51 -2.20 13.82
C LYS A 102 3.62 -2.48 12.62
N GLY A 103 3.51 -1.51 11.72
CA GLY A 103 2.82 -1.67 10.44
C GLY A 103 3.53 -2.63 9.50
N GLY A 104 2.78 -3.30 8.64
CA GLY A 104 3.32 -4.14 7.57
C GLY A 104 3.92 -3.32 6.44
N ASN A 105 4.97 -3.82 5.79
CA ASN A 105 5.57 -3.15 4.64
C ASN A 105 4.71 -3.32 3.39
N GLY A 106 4.73 -2.33 2.52
CA GLY A 106 4.12 -2.42 1.19
C GLY A 106 4.84 -3.40 0.29
N GLY A 107 4.11 -4.01 -0.62
CA GLY A 107 4.64 -4.90 -1.64
C GLY A 107 5.46 -4.14 -2.69
N VAL A 108 6.46 -4.79 -3.24
CA VAL A 108 7.32 -4.22 -4.29
C VAL A 108 6.56 -4.12 -5.60
N GLY A 109 6.72 -3.02 -6.30
CA GLY A 109 6.23 -2.81 -7.65
C GLY A 109 7.03 -3.59 -8.69
N HIS A 110 6.64 -3.44 -9.95
CA HIS A 110 7.34 -4.08 -11.07
C HIS A 110 8.49 -3.21 -11.55
N GLY A 111 9.68 -3.81 -11.65
CA GLY A 111 10.88 -3.15 -12.17
C GLY A 111 11.02 -3.30 -13.68
N THR A 112 11.36 -2.23 -14.38
CA THR A 112 11.58 -2.23 -15.84
C THR A 112 12.68 -1.25 -16.25
N ALA A 113 13.36 -1.55 -17.35
CA ALA A 113 14.33 -0.67 -17.99
C ALA A 113 13.74 0.08 -19.20
N ILE A 114 12.40 0.04 -19.39
CA ILE A 114 11.74 0.60 -20.58
C ILE A 114 11.81 2.14 -20.60
N SER A 115 11.79 2.77 -19.44
CA SER A 115 11.95 4.21 -19.25
C SER A 115 12.92 4.46 -18.09
N PRO A 116 14.16 4.89 -18.35
CA PRO A 116 15.14 5.10 -17.29
C PRO A 116 14.89 6.38 -16.47
N GLU A 117 14.06 7.29 -16.98
CA GLU A 117 13.78 8.59 -16.35
C GLU A 117 12.54 8.57 -15.45
N ASP A 118 11.59 7.64 -15.70
CA ASP A 118 10.33 7.57 -14.98
C ASP A 118 10.35 6.46 -13.93
N GLY A 119 9.50 6.57 -12.90
CA GLY A 119 9.41 5.61 -11.81
C GLY A 119 10.48 5.78 -10.73
N THR A 120 10.37 5.03 -9.63
CA THR A 120 11.35 5.09 -8.54
C THR A 120 12.58 4.23 -8.83
N PRO A 121 13.80 4.70 -8.50
CA PRO A 121 15.00 3.87 -8.61
C PRO A 121 14.87 2.61 -7.74
N GLY A 122 15.27 1.47 -8.29
CA GLY A 122 15.41 0.23 -7.53
C GLY A 122 16.68 0.19 -6.68
N PRO A 123 16.89 -0.89 -5.91
CA PRO A 123 18.00 -1.02 -4.99
C PRO A 123 19.38 -0.89 -5.63
N ASP A 124 19.50 -1.34 -6.86
CA ASP A 124 20.73 -1.30 -7.67
C ASP A 124 20.79 -0.13 -8.65
N GLY A 125 19.71 0.67 -8.74
CA GLY A 125 19.58 1.77 -9.69
C GLY A 125 19.42 1.36 -11.17
N ALA A 126 19.50 0.06 -11.48
CA ALA A 126 19.44 -0.43 -12.86
C ALA A 126 18.03 -0.44 -13.45
N LEU A 127 17.02 -0.62 -12.59
CA LEU A 127 15.61 -0.66 -12.98
C LEU A 127 14.83 0.48 -12.34
N ARG A 128 13.78 0.88 -13.02
CA ARG A 128 12.75 1.78 -12.49
C ARG A 128 11.52 0.98 -12.12
N TYR A 129 11.00 1.23 -10.94
CA TYR A 129 9.89 0.49 -10.34
C TYR A 129 8.61 1.30 -10.37
N PHE A 130 7.49 0.61 -10.60
CA PHE A 130 6.14 1.15 -10.70
C PHE A 130 5.17 0.32 -9.85
N SER A 131 4.10 0.92 -9.39
CA SER A 131 3.00 0.26 -8.67
C SER A 131 3.43 -0.46 -7.39
N GLY A 132 4.26 0.20 -6.58
CA GLY A 132 4.59 -0.25 -5.22
C GLY A 132 3.44 -0.06 -4.24
N GLY A 133 3.26 -0.96 -3.28
CA GLY A 133 2.26 -0.87 -2.25
C GLY A 133 2.63 0.10 -1.12
N GLY A 134 1.64 0.77 -0.53
CA GLY A 134 1.85 1.62 0.64
C GLY A 134 2.14 0.82 1.91
N GLY A 135 2.94 1.37 2.83
CA GLY A 135 3.19 0.78 4.14
C GLY A 135 1.99 0.90 5.09
N GLY A 136 1.83 -0.04 5.99
CA GLY A 136 0.78 -0.03 7.00
C GLY A 136 1.04 0.98 8.12
N LYS A 137 -0.02 1.58 8.65
CA LYS A 137 0.05 2.48 9.81
C LYS A 137 0.17 1.67 11.10
N SER A 138 0.90 2.19 12.09
CA SER A 138 0.83 1.73 13.47
C SER A 138 0.14 2.78 14.33
N GLN A 139 -0.77 2.33 15.18
CA GLN A 139 -1.45 3.16 16.17
C GLN A 139 -1.05 2.67 17.56
N ALA A 140 -0.17 3.41 18.21
CA ALA A 140 0.24 3.11 19.57
C ALA A 140 0.30 4.41 20.37
N ALA A 141 -0.67 4.59 21.25
CA ALA A 141 -0.82 5.84 22.01
C ALA A 141 0.26 6.06 23.08
N CYS A 142 0.99 5.05 23.49
CA CYS A 142 1.89 5.13 24.66
C CYS A 142 3.16 4.30 24.54
N VAL A 143 3.61 3.96 23.32
CA VAL A 143 4.92 3.34 23.15
C VAL A 143 5.93 4.35 22.61
N PRO A 144 7.20 4.29 23.04
CA PRO A 144 8.20 5.25 22.66
C PRO A 144 8.44 5.37 21.15
N THR A 145 8.09 4.35 20.37
CA THR A 145 8.32 4.30 18.92
C THR A 145 7.30 3.43 18.18
N PRO A 146 6.10 3.95 17.85
CA PRO A 146 5.25 3.26 16.87
C PRO A 146 5.96 3.22 15.51
N ILE A 147 6.18 2.03 14.97
CA ILE A 147 6.91 1.85 13.72
C ILE A 147 5.90 1.65 12.60
N ARG A 148 5.92 2.54 11.61
CA ARG A 148 5.15 2.36 10.37
C ARG A 148 5.84 1.36 9.47
N GLY A 149 5.06 0.70 8.62
CA GLY A 149 5.60 -0.06 7.51
C GLY A 149 6.22 0.87 6.46
N THR A 150 7.27 0.39 5.80
CA THR A 150 7.86 1.08 4.64
C THR A 150 6.98 0.87 3.42
N GLY A 151 6.92 1.85 2.52
CA GLY A 151 6.38 1.66 1.18
C GLY A 151 7.27 0.74 0.35
N GLY A 152 6.68 0.04 -0.61
CA GLY A 152 7.42 -0.77 -1.59
C GLY A 152 8.04 0.11 -2.68
N TYR A 153 9.12 -0.35 -3.31
CA TYR A 153 9.67 0.28 -4.52
C TYR A 153 8.58 0.41 -5.59
N GLY A 154 8.57 1.51 -6.31
CA GLY A 154 7.53 1.85 -7.27
C GLY A 154 6.54 2.89 -6.74
N GLY A 155 7.02 3.83 -5.94
CA GLY A 155 6.25 4.96 -5.43
C GLY A 155 5.31 4.63 -4.28
N GLY A 156 5.49 3.49 -3.60
CA GLY A 156 4.72 3.16 -2.40
C GLY A 156 4.97 4.17 -1.29
N GLY A 157 3.92 4.86 -0.81
CA GLY A 157 4.00 5.79 0.31
C GLY A 157 4.28 5.07 1.64
N GLY A 158 5.05 5.68 2.49
CA GLY A 158 5.43 5.16 3.80
C GLY A 158 6.92 5.33 4.05
N GLN A 159 7.29 5.81 5.23
CA GLN A 159 8.70 5.97 5.59
C GLN A 159 9.04 5.18 6.83
N PRO A 160 10.28 4.65 6.91
CA PRO A 160 10.81 4.15 8.16
C PRO A 160 10.94 5.30 9.18
N GLY A 161 10.42 5.10 10.37
CA GLY A 161 10.76 5.91 11.54
C GLY A 161 9.97 7.19 11.79
N SER A 162 8.87 7.45 11.11
CA SER A 162 8.01 8.60 11.46
C SER A 162 7.16 8.27 12.70
N GLN A 163 7.59 8.80 13.85
CA GLN A 163 6.83 8.70 15.10
C GLN A 163 5.58 9.57 15.04
N VAL A 164 4.44 9.03 15.39
CA VAL A 164 3.28 9.82 15.74
C VAL A 164 2.92 9.47 17.17
N CYS A 165 3.45 10.21 18.12
CA CYS A 165 2.93 10.19 19.47
C CYS A 165 1.56 10.87 19.45
N GLY A 166 0.51 10.19 19.90
CA GLY A 166 -0.86 10.67 19.89
C GLY A 166 -1.15 11.92 20.75
N MET A 167 -0.14 12.62 21.24
CA MET A 167 -0.26 13.85 22.02
C MET A 167 0.76 14.95 21.62
N SER A 168 1.48 14.80 20.52
CA SER A 168 2.35 15.88 20.04
C SER A 168 1.71 16.58 18.85
N PRO A 169 1.66 17.92 18.81
CA PRO A 169 1.08 18.69 17.73
C PRO A 169 1.91 18.68 16.42
N VAL A 170 2.97 17.90 16.38
CA VAL A 170 3.80 17.77 15.18
C VAL A 170 3.25 16.65 14.30
N CYS A 171 2.33 16.99 13.41
CA CYS A 171 1.94 16.14 12.29
C CYS A 171 3.12 16.09 11.31
N VAL A 172 3.93 15.05 11.36
CA VAL A 172 4.88 14.80 10.28
C VAL A 172 4.08 14.38 9.05
N ALA A 173 4.29 15.06 7.93
CA ALA A 173 3.65 14.73 6.67
C ALA A 173 3.88 13.25 6.35
N VAL A 174 2.79 12.52 6.11
CA VAL A 174 2.88 11.11 5.71
C VAL A 174 3.21 11.11 4.22
N PRO A 175 4.28 10.43 3.78
CA PRO A 175 4.54 10.34 2.36
C PRO A 175 3.36 9.71 1.64
N VAL A 176 2.79 10.45 0.72
CA VAL A 176 1.83 9.97 -0.27
C VAL A 176 2.54 9.08 -1.29
N GLY A 177 1.80 8.34 -2.09
CA GLY A 177 2.39 7.65 -3.24
C GLY A 177 3.09 8.65 -4.17
N GLU A 178 4.16 8.24 -4.84
CA GLU A 178 4.88 9.09 -5.80
C GLU A 178 4.13 9.14 -7.13
N ASP A 179 3.73 10.34 -7.57
CA ASP A 179 2.99 10.54 -8.81
C ASP A 179 3.76 10.05 -10.04
N GLY A 180 3.04 9.54 -11.03
CA GLY A 180 3.61 8.93 -12.23
C GLY A 180 4.09 7.50 -12.02
N THR A 181 3.90 6.91 -10.84
CA THR A 181 4.30 5.54 -10.54
C THR A 181 3.13 4.58 -10.33
N GLY A 182 1.94 5.09 -10.03
CA GLY A 182 0.79 4.26 -9.62
C GLY A 182 0.97 3.63 -8.24
N GLY A 183 1.86 4.19 -7.41
CA GLY A 183 2.15 3.69 -6.06
C GLY A 183 0.98 3.88 -5.09
N GLY A 184 0.79 2.93 -4.18
CA GLY A 184 -0.20 3.02 -3.10
C GLY A 184 0.26 3.97 -1.99
N ALA A 185 -0.69 4.67 -1.34
CA ALA A 185 -0.38 5.49 -0.17
C ALA A 185 -0.43 4.66 1.12
N ALA A 186 0.40 5.04 2.09
CA ALA A 186 0.27 4.55 3.47
C ALA A 186 -0.95 5.18 4.17
N PHE A 187 -1.31 6.38 3.75
CA PHE A 187 -2.45 7.15 4.26
C PHE A 187 -2.88 8.18 3.20
N GLY A 188 -4.18 8.23 2.90
CA GLY A 188 -4.70 9.18 1.92
C GLY A 188 -4.82 8.58 0.51
N THR A 189 -4.60 9.41 -0.50
CA THR A 189 -4.76 9.05 -1.90
C THR A 189 -3.51 8.35 -2.45
N GLY A 190 -3.68 7.28 -3.20
CA GLY A 190 -2.60 6.68 -3.99
C GLY A 190 -2.15 7.61 -5.12
N ALA A 191 -0.97 7.33 -5.65
CA ALA A 191 -0.36 8.09 -6.72
C ALA A 191 -1.04 7.87 -8.08
N ALA A 192 -0.95 8.87 -8.95
CA ALA A 192 -1.34 8.71 -10.34
C ALA A 192 -0.46 7.67 -11.04
N GLY A 193 -1.07 6.87 -11.93
CA GLY A 193 -0.36 5.88 -12.75
C GLY A 193 0.33 6.53 -13.97
N ALA A 194 1.17 5.73 -14.64
CA ALA A 194 1.78 6.08 -15.92
C ALA A 194 1.47 5.01 -16.97
N VAL A 195 1.41 5.44 -18.23
CA VAL A 195 1.36 4.54 -19.40
C VAL A 195 2.63 4.76 -20.20
N ILE A 196 3.48 3.74 -20.30
CA ILE A 196 4.74 3.81 -21.00
C ILE A 196 4.70 2.89 -22.22
N ILE A 197 4.97 3.43 -23.39
CA ILE A 197 4.91 2.71 -24.66
C ILE A 197 6.27 2.74 -25.32
N ARG A 198 6.77 1.57 -25.71
CA ARG A 198 7.98 1.42 -26.50
C ARG A 198 7.67 0.71 -27.81
N TYR A 199 8.07 1.29 -28.93
CA TYR A 199 7.92 0.69 -30.23
C TYR A 199 9.22 0.78 -31.04
N LYS A 200 9.41 -0.17 -31.95
CA LYS A 200 10.53 -0.14 -32.86
C LYS A 200 10.15 0.62 -34.12
N PHE A 201 10.98 1.56 -34.53
CA PHE A 201 10.94 2.08 -35.88
C PHE A 201 11.56 1.06 -36.84
N LYS A 202 10.94 0.85 -37.97
CA LYS A 202 11.53 0.13 -39.09
C LYS A 202 12.31 1.12 -39.97
#